data_8b276edf140e7a51886368460872e880
#
_entry.id   8b276edf140e7a51886368460872e880
#
_cell.length_a   1.000
_cell.length_b   1.000
_cell.length_c   1.000
_cell.angle_alpha   90.00
_cell.angle_beta   90.00
_cell.angle_gamma   90.00
#
_symmetry.space_group_name_H-M   'P 1'
#
loop_
_entity.id
_entity.type
_entity.pdbx_description
1 polymer ?
#
loop_
_entity_poly.entity_id
_entity_poly.type
_entity_poly.pdbx_seq_one_letter_code
_entity_poly.pdbx_strand_id
1 'polypeptide(L)'
;KKTDWAFYLTKNSRGGLGAAIEYAFIDFVFNRLDMLKLNCEVIEGNYAVVKFHQKFLFKEEGFSKSNIIKDDQRLGIHFLGLKKEDWILNKEKVYGKYKKVLEKFNISINWNQSLE
;
A
#
# COMPACT_ATOMS: atom_id res chain seq x y z
N LYS A 1 -14.30 -3.84 -9.17
CA LYS A 1 -14.33 -3.43 -7.77
C LYS A 1 -13.05 -2.69 -7.39
N LYS A 2 -13.19 -1.69 -6.55
CA LYS A 2 -12.09 -0.91 -5.99
C LYS A 2 -12.21 -0.92 -4.48
N THR A 3 -11.07 -0.82 -3.81
CA THR A 3 -11.06 -0.59 -2.38
C THR A 3 -9.99 0.41 -2.02
N ASP A 4 -10.24 1.17 -0.98
CA ASP A 4 -9.30 2.11 -0.41
C ASP A 4 -8.86 1.60 0.94
N TRP A 5 -7.60 1.84 1.26
CA TRP A 5 -7.10 1.51 2.58
C TRP A 5 -5.96 2.44 2.95
N ALA A 6 -5.78 2.60 4.24
CA ALA A 6 -4.70 3.42 4.77
C ALA A 6 -3.66 2.53 5.42
N PHE A 7 -2.40 2.82 5.14
CA PHE A 7 -1.28 2.07 5.69
C PHE A 7 -0.30 3.04 6.33
N TYR A 8 0.04 2.77 7.58
CA TYR A 8 0.95 3.61 8.34
C TYR A 8 2.20 2.83 8.70
N LEU A 9 3.36 3.33 8.23
CA LEU A 9 4.64 2.82 8.66
C LEU A 9 5.05 3.54 9.92
N THR A 10 5.26 2.79 10.98
CA THR A 10 5.75 3.34 12.24
C THR A 10 7.25 3.07 12.35
N LYS A 11 7.87 3.73 13.33
CA LYS A 11 9.29 3.48 13.62
C LYS A 11 9.56 2.02 13.99
N ASN A 12 8.52 1.31 14.41
CA ASN A 12 8.64 -0.09 14.80
C ASN A 12 8.59 -1.06 13.62
N SER A 13 8.37 -0.56 12.40
CA SER A 13 8.34 -1.39 11.20
C SER A 13 9.74 -1.64 10.64
N ARG A 14 10.71 -1.78 11.51
CA ARG A 14 12.09 -2.03 11.11
C ARG A 14 12.29 -3.49 10.72
N GLY A 15 13.38 -3.76 10.00
CA GLY A 15 13.73 -5.12 9.60
C GLY A 15 12.90 -5.65 8.45
N GLY A 16 12.17 -4.77 7.75
CA GLY A 16 11.41 -5.15 6.58
C GLY A 16 10.00 -5.63 6.86
N LEU A 17 9.54 -5.56 8.11
CA LEU A 17 8.17 -5.98 8.44
C LEU A 17 7.13 -5.20 7.63
N GLY A 18 7.35 -3.89 7.45
CA GLY A 18 6.45 -3.07 6.65
C GLY A 18 6.34 -3.57 5.22
N ALA A 19 7.47 -3.98 4.62
CA ALA A 19 7.47 -4.51 3.26
C ALA A 19 6.73 -5.84 3.18
N ALA A 20 6.89 -6.71 4.18
CA ALA A 20 6.18 -7.98 4.23
C ALA A 20 4.67 -7.78 4.35
N ILE A 21 4.25 -6.84 5.19
CA ILE A 21 2.83 -6.51 5.37
C ILE A 21 2.25 -5.95 4.07
N GLU A 22 2.96 -5.03 3.44
CA GLU A 22 2.49 -4.41 2.19
C GLU A 22 2.30 -5.46 1.11
N TYR A 23 3.30 -6.31 0.90
CA TYR A 23 3.21 -7.36 -0.10
C TYR A 23 2.04 -8.29 0.17
N ALA A 24 1.93 -8.79 1.40
CA ALA A 24 0.89 -9.73 1.78
C ALA A 24 -0.51 -9.12 1.62
N PHE A 25 -0.67 -7.86 2.00
CA PHE A 25 -1.97 -7.18 1.91
C PHE A 25 -2.38 -6.96 0.46
N ILE A 26 -1.46 -6.47 -0.37
CA ILE A 26 -1.75 -6.25 -1.78
C ILE A 26 -2.17 -7.56 -2.45
N ASP A 27 -1.40 -8.61 -2.21
CA ASP A 27 -1.68 -9.91 -2.82
C ASP A 27 -3.03 -10.45 -2.34
N PHE A 28 -3.34 -10.28 -1.05
CA PHE A 28 -4.61 -10.68 -0.48
C PHE A 28 -5.79 -9.95 -1.16
N VAL A 29 -5.67 -8.64 -1.31
CA VAL A 29 -6.73 -7.82 -1.91
C VAL A 29 -7.03 -8.27 -3.34
N PHE A 30 -6.00 -8.51 -4.13
CA PHE A 30 -6.20 -8.88 -5.52
C PHE A 30 -6.57 -10.34 -5.73
N ASN A 31 -6.03 -11.24 -4.93
CA ASN A 31 -6.24 -12.68 -5.12
C ASN A 31 -7.40 -13.25 -4.31
N ARG A 32 -7.63 -12.73 -3.11
CA ARG A 32 -8.68 -13.27 -2.24
C ARG A 32 -9.95 -12.44 -2.31
N LEU A 33 -9.85 -11.13 -2.37
CA LEU A 33 -11.00 -10.25 -2.44
C LEU A 33 -11.42 -9.92 -3.87
N ASP A 34 -10.60 -10.30 -4.84
CA ASP A 34 -10.87 -10.10 -6.26
C ASP A 34 -11.16 -8.63 -6.61
N MET A 35 -10.50 -7.72 -5.93
CA MET A 35 -10.61 -6.31 -6.26
C MET A 35 -9.85 -6.00 -7.54
N LEU A 36 -10.28 -4.98 -8.28
CA LEU A 36 -9.65 -4.61 -9.54
C LEU A 36 -8.62 -3.51 -9.39
N LYS A 37 -8.73 -2.74 -8.31
CA LYS A 37 -7.82 -1.62 -8.08
C LYS A 37 -7.71 -1.34 -6.59
N LEU A 38 -6.52 -0.98 -6.16
CA LEU A 38 -6.24 -0.59 -4.79
C LEU A 38 -5.78 0.86 -4.78
N ASN A 39 -6.45 1.70 -3.99
CA ASN A 39 -6.11 3.11 -3.87
C ASN A 39 -5.51 3.41 -2.51
N CYS A 40 -4.63 4.41 -2.48
CA CYS A 40 -3.93 4.80 -1.27
C CYS A 40 -3.77 6.31 -1.25
N GLU A 41 -3.90 6.93 -0.08
CA GLU A 41 -3.73 8.36 0.10
C GLU A 41 -2.57 8.62 1.03
N VAL A 42 -1.73 9.59 0.67
CA VAL A 42 -0.56 9.94 1.48
C VAL A 42 -0.54 11.45 1.68
N ILE A 43 -0.42 11.89 2.92
CA ILE A 43 -0.38 13.31 3.27
C ILE A 43 0.87 13.95 2.70
N GLU A 44 0.71 15.16 2.19
CA GLU A 44 1.80 15.98 1.66
C GLU A 44 2.97 16.05 2.64
N GLY A 45 4.19 15.91 2.10
CA GLY A 45 5.41 15.92 2.90
C GLY A 45 5.88 14.53 3.32
N ASN A 46 5.03 13.53 3.23
CA ASN A 46 5.37 12.17 3.63
C ASN A 46 5.93 11.38 2.44
N TYR A 47 7.01 11.89 1.86
CA TYR A 47 7.58 11.35 0.64
C TYR A 47 8.16 9.94 0.82
N ALA A 48 8.63 9.62 2.02
CA ALA A 48 9.14 8.27 2.28
C ALA A 48 8.05 7.23 2.09
N VAL A 49 6.82 7.54 2.49
CA VAL A 49 5.68 6.63 2.33
C VAL A 49 5.28 6.55 0.86
N VAL A 50 5.27 7.68 0.13
CA VAL A 50 5.00 7.66 -1.30
C VAL A 50 5.99 6.75 -2.02
N LYS A 51 7.29 6.92 -1.74
CA LYS A 51 8.32 6.08 -2.36
C LYS A 51 8.18 4.62 -1.98
N PHE A 52 7.80 4.35 -0.73
CA PHE A 52 7.59 2.99 -0.27
C PHE A 52 6.49 2.30 -1.08
N HIS A 53 5.34 2.97 -1.26
CA HIS A 53 4.26 2.39 -2.04
C HIS A 53 4.65 2.24 -3.51
N GLN A 54 5.43 3.19 -4.06
CA GLN A 54 5.88 3.08 -5.44
C GLN A 54 6.78 1.87 -5.68
N LYS A 55 7.52 1.44 -4.66
CA LYS A 55 8.31 0.21 -4.76
C LYS A 55 7.42 -1.03 -4.89
N PHE A 56 6.16 -0.91 -4.48
CA PHE A 56 5.17 -1.97 -4.62
C PHE A 56 4.22 -1.68 -5.78
N LEU A 57 4.70 -0.92 -6.78
CA LEU A 57 4.04 -0.70 -8.07
C LEU A 57 2.90 0.32 -8.06
N PHE A 58 2.64 0.98 -6.93
CA PHE A 58 1.68 2.07 -6.92
C PHE A 58 2.18 3.21 -7.81
N LYS A 59 1.25 3.85 -8.49
CA LYS A 59 1.53 5.02 -9.33
C LYS A 59 0.78 6.22 -8.78
N GLU A 60 1.42 7.38 -8.79
CA GLU A 60 0.76 8.60 -8.38
C GLU A 60 -0.27 8.99 -9.43
N GLU A 61 -1.51 9.19 -9.00
CA GLU A 61 -2.62 9.50 -9.89
C GLU A 61 -3.10 10.93 -9.75
N GLY A 62 -2.71 11.61 -8.69
CA GLY A 62 -3.12 12.97 -8.49
C GLY A 62 -2.66 13.55 -7.17
N PHE A 63 -2.90 14.83 -7.02
CA PHE A 63 -2.57 15.56 -5.80
C PHE A 63 -3.65 16.61 -5.56
N SER A 64 -4.24 16.60 -4.37
CA SER A 64 -5.26 17.57 -3.98
C SER A 64 -4.66 18.57 -3.00
N LYS A 65 -4.58 19.83 -3.39
CA LYS A 65 -3.99 20.88 -2.56
C LYS A 65 -4.90 21.24 -1.39
N SER A 66 -4.28 21.52 -0.24
CA SER A 66 -4.98 22.09 0.93
C SER A 66 -6.22 21.29 1.35
N ASN A 67 -6.12 19.96 1.25
CA ASN A 67 -7.27 19.09 1.48
C ASN A 67 -7.53 18.87 2.97
N ILE A 68 -6.49 18.89 3.80
CA ILE A 68 -6.64 18.64 5.23
C ILE A 68 -5.89 19.71 6.04
N ILE A 69 -6.25 19.81 7.32
CA ILE A 69 -5.56 20.70 8.26
C ILE A 69 -4.86 19.81 9.31
N LYS A 70 -3.57 20.01 9.47
CA LYS A 70 -2.78 19.31 10.46
C LYS A 70 -1.77 20.28 11.06
N ASP A 71 -1.75 20.38 12.39
CA ASP A 71 -0.83 21.29 13.11
C ASP A 71 -0.92 22.72 12.58
N ASP A 72 -2.15 23.21 12.36
CA ASP A 72 -2.45 24.55 11.83
C ASP A 72 -1.93 24.78 10.41
N GLN A 73 -1.54 23.72 9.70
CA GLN A 73 -1.14 23.80 8.31
C GLN A 73 -2.15 23.12 7.41
N ARG A 74 -2.36 23.73 6.25
CA ARG A 74 -3.20 23.13 5.22
C ARG A 74 -2.31 22.29 4.32
N LEU A 75 -2.54 20.99 4.34
CA LEU A 75 -1.73 20.04 3.59
C LEU A 75 -2.56 19.38 2.49
N GLY A 76 -1.91 19.04 1.40
CA GLY A 76 -2.52 18.30 0.35
C GLY A 76 -2.45 16.79 0.57
N ILE A 77 -3.00 16.05 -0.37
CA ILE A 77 -2.99 14.60 -0.35
C ILE A 77 -2.54 14.08 -1.70
N HIS A 78 -1.57 13.17 -1.68
CA HIS A 78 -1.18 12.41 -2.87
C HIS A 78 -2.10 11.21 -3.01
N PHE A 79 -2.62 11.00 -4.20
CA PHE A 79 -3.46 9.85 -4.52
C PHE A 79 -2.65 8.87 -5.34
N LEU A 80 -2.51 7.64 -4.84
CA LEU A 80 -1.77 6.58 -5.49
C LEU A 80 -2.72 5.44 -5.82
N GLY A 81 -2.44 4.75 -6.91
CA GLY A 81 -3.28 3.63 -7.32
C GLY A 81 -2.45 2.49 -7.87
N LEU A 82 -2.96 1.28 -7.69
CA LEU A 82 -2.37 0.06 -8.21
C LEU A 82 -3.48 -0.79 -8.82
N LYS A 83 -3.35 -1.10 -10.09
CA LYS A 83 -4.31 -1.96 -10.78
C LYS A 83 -3.94 -3.42 -10.60
N LYS A 84 -4.94 -4.27 -10.52
CA LYS A 84 -4.76 -5.71 -10.37
C LYS A 84 -3.84 -6.29 -11.46
N GLU A 85 -4.07 -5.91 -12.71
CA GLU A 85 -3.27 -6.43 -13.82
C GLU A 85 -1.80 -6.07 -13.69
N ASP A 86 -1.49 -4.87 -13.21
CA ASP A 86 -0.11 -4.45 -13.02
C ASP A 86 0.56 -5.26 -11.91
N TRP A 87 -0.18 -5.55 -10.85
CA TRP A 87 0.34 -6.38 -9.76
C TRP A 87 0.62 -7.80 -10.22
N ILE A 88 -0.34 -8.43 -10.87
CA ILE A 88 -0.19 -9.82 -11.32
C ILE A 88 0.97 -9.96 -12.30
N LEU A 89 1.12 -8.97 -13.19
CA LEU A 89 2.18 -9.00 -14.20
C LEU A 89 3.57 -8.85 -13.58
N ASN A 90 3.69 -8.07 -12.50
CA ASN A 90 5.00 -7.67 -11.98
C ASN A 90 5.29 -8.11 -10.55
N LYS A 91 4.38 -8.81 -9.88
CA LYS A 91 4.58 -9.15 -8.47
C LYS A 91 5.81 -10.02 -8.23
N GLU A 92 6.18 -10.84 -9.20
CA GLU A 92 7.36 -11.69 -9.03
C GLU A 92 8.65 -10.88 -8.97
N LYS A 93 8.70 -9.75 -9.68
CA LYS A 93 9.85 -8.85 -9.58
C LYS A 93 9.92 -8.22 -8.20
N VAL A 94 8.77 -7.84 -7.65
CA VAL A 94 8.70 -7.31 -6.29
C VAL A 94 9.11 -8.38 -5.30
N TYR A 95 8.61 -9.60 -5.46
CA TYR A 95 8.97 -10.70 -4.59
C TYR A 95 10.47 -10.95 -4.59
N GLY A 96 11.09 -11.00 -5.76
CA GLY A 96 12.52 -11.21 -5.87
C GLY A 96 13.34 -10.14 -5.17
N LYS A 97 12.87 -8.90 -5.22
CA LYS A 97 13.53 -7.77 -4.58
C LYS A 97 13.49 -7.86 -3.05
N TYR A 98 12.41 -8.40 -2.49
CA TYR A 98 12.19 -8.47 -1.05
C TYR A 98 12.21 -9.90 -0.52
N LYS A 99 12.77 -10.84 -1.27
CA LYS A 99 12.69 -12.26 -0.95
C LYS A 99 13.13 -12.60 0.47
N LYS A 100 14.27 -12.06 0.91
CA LYS A 100 14.79 -12.37 2.25
C LYS A 100 13.83 -11.90 3.34
N VAL A 101 13.27 -10.72 3.15
CA VAL A 101 12.32 -10.15 4.10
C VAL A 101 11.02 -10.95 4.11
N LEU A 102 10.52 -11.28 2.91
CA LEU A 102 9.27 -12.00 2.80
C LEU A 102 9.35 -13.42 3.35
N GLU A 103 10.51 -14.06 3.23
CA GLU A 103 10.73 -15.38 3.81
C GLU A 103 10.87 -15.31 5.32
N LYS A 104 11.33 -14.17 5.85
CA LYS A 104 11.53 -13.99 7.29
C LYS A 104 10.22 -13.81 8.05
N PHE A 105 9.23 -13.18 7.43
CA PHE A 105 7.96 -12.87 8.08
C PHE A 105 6.82 -13.64 7.44
N ASN A 106 6.06 -14.35 8.25
CA ASN A 106 4.87 -15.06 7.80
C ASN A 106 3.65 -14.23 8.19
N ILE A 107 3.06 -13.57 7.20
CA ILE A 107 1.94 -12.65 7.43
C ILE A 107 0.63 -13.37 7.10
N SER A 108 -0.28 -13.39 8.07
CA SER A 108 -1.62 -13.91 7.89
C SER A 108 -2.62 -12.76 7.98
N ILE A 109 -3.62 -12.80 7.10
CA ILE A 109 -4.69 -11.79 7.10
C ILE A 109 -6.00 -12.51 7.36
N ASN A 110 -6.65 -12.11 8.46
CA ASN A 110 -7.97 -12.61 8.79
C ASN A 110 -9.01 -11.65 8.26
N TRP A 111 -9.85 -12.16 7.38
CA TRP A 111 -10.89 -11.36 6.75
C TRP A 111 -12.25 -11.93 7.13
N ASN A 112 -13.10 -11.09 7.72
CA ASN A 112 -14.44 -11.48 8.12
C ASN A 112 -15.45 -10.93 7.13
N GLN A 113 -16.03 -11.81 6.31
CA GLN A 113 -17.02 -11.42 5.32
C GLN A 113 -18.46 -11.44 5.85
N SER A 114 -18.66 -11.89 7.07
CA SER A 114 -19.99 -12.01 7.63
C SER A 114 -20.68 -10.67 7.90
N LEU A 115 -19.92 -9.59 7.83
CA LEU A 115 -20.44 -8.25 8.05
C LEU A 115 -20.97 -7.57 6.79
N GLU A 116 -20.87 -8.22 5.67
CA GLU A 116 -21.33 -7.64 4.41
C GLU A 116 -22.84 -7.76 4.21
#